data_736b5e09bac678b4174df5d1e8832d9e
#
_entry.id   736b5e09bac678b4174df5d1e8832d9e
#
_cell.length_a   1.000
_cell.length_b   1.000
_cell.length_c   1.000
_cell.angle_alpha   90.00
_cell.angle_beta   90.00
_cell.angle_gamma   90.00
#
_symmetry.space_group_name_H-M   'P 1'
#
loop_
_entity.id
_entity.type
_entity.pdbx_description
1 polymer ?
#
loop_
_entity_poly.entity_id
_entity_poly.type
_entity_poly.pdbx_seq_one_letter_code
_entity_poly.pdbx_strand_id
1 'polypeptide(L)'
;MRKAPVLMLLMITALAGCGPQPRPPQGKVVLTVNNYEVTKSEFEEGFVSSTFADRDDKAQARADYLDNLINQKLIVLDAQKRQLDRSQDFLRSIERFWEQSLMTVALGVKTREISKSLDIREDELKRFYDNMVKEGITTKSYQDVYPQIKWQAQKQMESRLLGEWMKGLRADAKVSFDKELLKAE
;
A
#
# COMPACT_ATOMS: atom_id res chain seq x y z
N MET A 1 -52.30 -43.57 28.07
CA MET A 1 -50.87 -43.36 27.84
C MET A 1 -50.70 -42.70 26.47
N ARG A 2 -50.54 -41.36 26.45
CA ARG A 2 -50.43 -40.55 25.22
C ARG A 2 -48.95 -40.28 24.95
N LYS A 3 -48.38 -40.79 23.83
CA LYS A 3 -47.01 -40.49 23.37
C LYS A 3 -47.04 -39.16 22.57
N ALA A 4 -46.32 -38.17 23.04
CA ALA A 4 -46.08 -36.92 22.30
C ALA A 4 -44.89 -37.10 21.32
N PRO A 5 -44.98 -36.62 20.07
CA PRO A 5 -43.83 -36.61 19.17
C PRO A 5 -42.94 -35.36 19.48
N VAL A 6 -41.65 -35.64 19.68
CA VAL A 6 -40.61 -34.60 19.80
C VAL A 6 -40.34 -34.07 18.41
N LEU A 7 -40.70 -32.82 18.18
CA LEU A 7 -40.41 -32.09 16.95
C LEU A 7 -38.97 -31.55 17.04
N MET A 8 -38.03 -32.23 16.33
CA MET A 8 -36.62 -31.83 16.25
C MET A 8 -36.51 -30.65 15.26
N LEU A 9 -36.39 -29.43 15.78
CA LEU A 9 -36.20 -28.22 14.97
C LEU A 9 -34.77 -28.14 14.53
N LEU A 10 -34.50 -28.43 13.24
CA LEU A 10 -33.17 -28.30 12.61
C LEU A 10 -32.89 -26.80 12.39
N MET A 11 -32.05 -26.19 13.25
CA MET A 11 -31.53 -24.85 13.03
C MET A 11 -30.46 -24.92 11.95
N ILE A 12 -30.80 -24.50 10.74
CA ILE A 12 -29.84 -24.23 9.67
C ILE A 12 -29.20 -22.88 9.96
N THR A 13 -28.00 -22.88 10.54
CA THR A 13 -27.16 -21.68 10.65
C THR A 13 -26.58 -21.37 9.29
N ALA A 14 -27.15 -20.37 8.61
CA ALA A 14 -26.55 -19.78 7.41
C ALA A 14 -25.26 -19.08 7.82
N LEU A 15 -24.11 -19.69 7.48
CA LEU A 15 -22.80 -19.06 7.50
C LEU A 15 -22.79 -18.00 6.39
N ALA A 16 -23.17 -16.77 6.74
CA ALA A 16 -22.97 -15.60 5.89
C ALA A 16 -21.44 -15.40 5.76
N GLY A 17 -20.89 -15.77 4.61
CA GLY A 17 -19.49 -15.52 4.26
C GLY A 17 -19.23 -14.00 4.29
N CYS A 18 -18.45 -13.52 5.25
CA CYS A 18 -17.89 -12.17 5.26
C CYS A 18 -16.77 -12.07 4.22
N GLY A 19 -17.13 -12.01 2.94
CA GLY A 19 -16.26 -11.44 1.91
C GLY A 19 -16.39 -9.91 1.92
N PRO A 20 -15.36 -9.14 1.52
CA PRO A 20 -15.50 -7.70 1.38
C PRO A 20 -16.61 -7.41 0.37
N GLN A 21 -17.77 -6.97 0.88
CA GLN A 21 -18.84 -6.53 0.01
C GLN A 21 -18.39 -5.22 -0.68
N PRO A 22 -18.58 -5.10 -2.01
CA PRO A 22 -18.38 -3.83 -2.68
C PRO A 22 -19.28 -2.79 -2.00
N ARG A 23 -18.67 -1.69 -1.52
CA ARG A 23 -19.46 -0.58 -0.96
C ARG A 23 -20.39 -0.06 -2.04
N PRO A 24 -21.66 0.22 -1.73
CA PRO A 24 -22.57 0.83 -2.70
C PRO A 24 -21.92 2.14 -3.18
N PRO A 25 -21.98 2.45 -4.49
CA PRO A 25 -21.38 3.63 -5.04
C PRO A 25 -21.96 4.88 -4.36
N GLN A 26 -21.07 5.66 -3.72
CA GLN A 26 -21.46 6.94 -3.12
C GLN A 26 -21.29 8.04 -4.17
N GLY A 27 -22.40 8.43 -4.83
CA GLY A 27 -22.38 9.50 -5.80
C GLY A 27 -23.22 9.21 -7.05
N LYS A 28 -23.21 10.16 -7.99
CA LYS A 28 -23.93 10.02 -9.25
C LYS A 28 -23.21 9.01 -10.14
N VAL A 29 -23.90 7.91 -10.50
CA VAL A 29 -23.42 6.92 -11.46
C VAL A 29 -23.36 7.57 -12.86
N VAL A 30 -22.23 7.43 -13.54
CA VAL A 30 -21.98 7.97 -14.89
C VAL A 30 -21.73 6.88 -15.93
N LEU A 31 -21.40 5.67 -15.50
CA LEU A 31 -21.21 4.51 -16.37
C LEU A 31 -21.73 3.26 -15.67
N THR A 32 -22.45 2.43 -16.39
CA THR A 32 -22.85 1.08 -15.96
C THR A 32 -22.42 0.07 -17.01
N VAL A 33 -21.68 -0.95 -16.58
CA VAL A 33 -21.29 -2.08 -17.44
C VAL A 33 -21.79 -3.36 -16.79
N ASN A 34 -22.90 -3.92 -17.29
CA ASN A 34 -23.65 -5.00 -16.62
C ASN A 34 -24.02 -4.59 -15.18
N ASN A 35 -23.49 -5.30 -14.18
CA ASN A 35 -23.72 -5.04 -12.75
C ASN A 35 -22.64 -4.14 -12.13
N TYR A 36 -21.70 -3.63 -12.92
CA TYR A 36 -20.64 -2.77 -12.45
C TYR A 36 -21.00 -1.31 -12.70
N GLU A 37 -21.03 -0.53 -11.63
CA GLU A 37 -21.32 0.89 -11.68
C GLU A 37 -20.06 1.71 -11.40
N VAL A 38 -19.87 2.81 -12.13
CA VAL A 38 -18.81 3.79 -11.91
C VAL A 38 -19.44 5.12 -11.62
N THR A 39 -19.08 5.70 -10.49
CA THR A 39 -19.53 7.04 -10.11
C THR A 39 -18.73 8.13 -10.84
N LYS A 40 -19.27 9.35 -10.83
CA LYS A 40 -18.57 10.51 -11.37
C LYS A 40 -17.22 10.74 -10.70
N SER A 41 -17.14 10.57 -9.37
CA SER A 41 -15.89 10.74 -8.61
C SER A 41 -14.83 9.73 -9.07
N GLU A 42 -15.19 8.45 -9.14
CA GLU A 42 -14.29 7.39 -9.58
C GLU A 42 -13.80 7.60 -11.01
N PHE A 43 -14.70 8.06 -11.91
CA PHE A 43 -14.31 8.39 -13.28
C PHE A 43 -13.31 9.54 -13.31
N GLU A 44 -13.58 10.65 -12.60
CA GLU A 44 -12.69 11.81 -12.57
C GLU A 44 -11.32 11.48 -11.94
N GLU A 45 -11.29 10.78 -10.82
CA GLU A 45 -10.06 10.35 -10.16
C GLU A 45 -9.22 9.43 -11.06
N GLY A 46 -9.88 8.46 -11.70
CA GLY A 46 -9.22 7.58 -12.65
C GLY A 46 -8.73 8.30 -13.90
N PHE A 47 -9.51 9.24 -14.45
CA PHE A 47 -9.10 10.05 -15.60
C PHE A 47 -7.86 10.89 -15.27
N VAL A 48 -7.87 11.63 -14.16
CA VAL A 48 -6.74 12.50 -13.73
C VAL A 48 -5.47 11.68 -13.50
N SER A 49 -5.61 10.45 -13.02
CA SER A 49 -4.47 9.55 -12.77
C SER A 49 -3.99 8.80 -14.01
N SER A 50 -4.67 8.96 -15.14
CA SER A 50 -4.37 8.25 -16.39
C SER A 50 -3.48 9.07 -17.33
N THR A 51 -2.80 8.39 -18.27
CA THR A 51 -2.03 9.03 -19.34
C THR A 51 -2.90 9.82 -20.33
N PHE A 52 -4.23 9.63 -20.30
CA PHE A 52 -5.17 10.41 -21.13
C PHE A 52 -5.27 11.85 -20.63
N ALA A 53 -5.05 12.09 -19.33
CA ALA A 53 -5.15 13.43 -18.76
C ALA A 53 -4.12 14.42 -19.31
N ASP A 54 -3.00 13.95 -19.85
CA ASP A 54 -1.92 14.81 -20.37
C ASP A 54 -2.15 15.24 -21.83
N ARG A 55 -3.19 14.72 -22.50
CA ARG A 55 -3.49 15.06 -23.90
C ARG A 55 -4.09 16.46 -24.03
N ASP A 56 -3.80 17.15 -25.15
CA ASP A 56 -4.26 18.53 -25.41
C ASP A 56 -5.77 18.61 -25.60
N ASP A 57 -6.36 17.72 -26.43
CA ASP A 57 -7.80 17.64 -26.61
C ASP A 57 -8.45 16.88 -25.45
N LYS A 58 -8.90 17.65 -24.46
CA LYS A 58 -9.53 17.08 -23.26
C LYS A 58 -10.86 16.36 -23.54
N ALA A 59 -11.61 16.79 -24.53
CA ALA A 59 -12.89 16.16 -24.88
C ALA A 59 -12.65 14.77 -25.46
N GLN A 60 -11.75 14.67 -26.44
CA GLN A 60 -11.37 13.40 -27.04
C GLN A 60 -10.66 12.49 -26.05
N ALA A 61 -9.76 13.05 -25.21
CA ALA A 61 -9.07 12.30 -24.16
C ALA A 61 -10.05 11.63 -23.17
N ARG A 62 -11.12 12.33 -22.79
CA ARG A 62 -12.17 11.78 -21.91
C ARG A 62 -12.98 10.68 -22.58
N ALA A 63 -13.29 10.85 -23.87
CA ALA A 63 -13.97 9.81 -24.65
C ALA A 63 -13.12 8.55 -24.77
N ASP A 64 -11.84 8.69 -25.13
CA ASP A 64 -10.90 7.58 -25.22
C ASP A 64 -10.68 6.87 -23.85
N TYR A 65 -10.62 7.64 -22.77
CA TYR A 65 -10.54 7.08 -21.42
C TYR A 65 -11.80 6.29 -21.06
N LEU A 66 -12.98 6.81 -21.40
CA LEU A 66 -14.24 6.12 -21.17
C LEU A 66 -14.29 4.77 -21.89
N ASP A 67 -13.91 4.75 -23.18
CA ASP A 67 -13.86 3.51 -23.98
C ASP A 67 -12.86 2.51 -23.39
N ASN A 68 -11.68 3.00 -22.97
CA ASN A 68 -10.69 2.17 -22.29
C ASN A 68 -11.24 1.58 -20.99
N LEU A 69 -11.91 2.38 -20.18
CA LEU A 69 -12.52 1.95 -18.92
C LEU A 69 -13.61 0.89 -19.15
N ILE A 70 -14.46 1.07 -20.16
CA ILE A 70 -15.47 0.08 -20.56
C ILE A 70 -14.79 -1.24 -20.92
N ASN A 71 -13.77 -1.20 -21.78
CA ASN A 71 -13.04 -2.39 -22.22
C ASN A 71 -12.38 -3.11 -21.04
N GLN A 72 -11.77 -2.38 -20.11
CA GLN A 72 -11.20 -2.96 -18.88
C GLN A 72 -12.27 -3.68 -18.04
N LYS A 73 -13.46 -3.07 -17.87
CA LYS A 73 -14.54 -3.70 -17.10
C LYS A 73 -15.07 -4.96 -17.80
N LEU A 74 -15.20 -4.94 -19.11
CA LEU A 74 -15.63 -6.12 -19.89
C LEU A 74 -14.63 -7.27 -19.76
N ILE A 75 -13.31 -6.99 -19.83
CA ILE A 75 -12.26 -8.00 -19.66
C ILE A 75 -12.33 -8.60 -18.24
N VAL A 76 -12.48 -7.75 -17.20
CA VAL A 76 -12.58 -8.21 -15.81
C VAL A 76 -13.81 -9.10 -15.63
N LEU A 77 -14.96 -8.71 -16.17
CA LEU A 77 -16.20 -9.49 -16.10
C LEU A 77 -16.06 -10.85 -16.82
N ASP A 78 -15.41 -10.90 -17.99
CA ASP A 78 -15.11 -12.17 -18.67
C ASP A 78 -14.18 -13.06 -17.82
N ALA A 79 -13.12 -12.47 -17.26
CA ALA A 79 -12.20 -13.18 -16.38
C ALA A 79 -12.92 -13.77 -15.17
N GLN A 80 -13.82 -13.03 -14.52
CA GLN A 80 -14.64 -13.52 -13.40
C GLN A 80 -15.59 -14.65 -13.85
N LYS A 81 -16.25 -14.50 -15.00
CA LYS A 81 -17.10 -15.55 -15.57
C LYS A 81 -16.33 -16.84 -15.80
N ARG A 82 -15.06 -16.75 -16.17
CA ARG A 82 -14.13 -17.86 -16.34
C ARG A 82 -13.46 -18.31 -15.04
N GLN A 83 -13.81 -17.71 -13.91
CA GLN A 83 -13.26 -17.99 -12.56
C GLN A 83 -11.74 -17.80 -12.47
N LEU A 84 -11.15 -16.92 -13.30
CA LEU A 84 -9.72 -16.64 -13.27
C LEU A 84 -9.30 -15.92 -11.97
N ASP A 85 -10.22 -15.21 -11.33
CA ASP A 85 -10.09 -14.60 -10.00
C ASP A 85 -9.88 -15.61 -8.86
N ARG A 86 -10.14 -16.92 -9.12
CA ARG A 86 -9.92 -18.02 -8.20
C ARG A 86 -8.70 -18.88 -8.57
N SER A 87 -8.01 -18.55 -9.63
CA SER A 87 -6.80 -19.26 -10.04
C SER A 87 -5.69 -19.07 -9.01
N GLN A 88 -4.86 -20.10 -8.84
CA GLN A 88 -3.75 -20.05 -7.88
C GLN A 88 -2.77 -18.91 -8.18
N ASP A 89 -2.52 -18.64 -9.46
CA ASP A 89 -1.60 -17.57 -9.89
C ASP A 89 -2.16 -16.19 -9.56
N PHE A 90 -3.47 -15.98 -9.76
CA PHE A 90 -4.13 -14.73 -9.39
C PHE A 90 -4.08 -14.55 -7.86
N LEU A 91 -4.46 -15.56 -7.08
CA LEU A 91 -4.46 -15.47 -5.62
C LEU A 91 -3.06 -15.17 -5.06
N ARG A 92 -2.02 -15.82 -5.58
CA ARG A 92 -0.62 -15.52 -5.22
C ARG A 92 -0.22 -14.07 -5.59
N SER A 93 -0.74 -13.55 -6.70
CA SER A 93 -0.47 -12.18 -7.12
C SER A 93 -1.09 -11.17 -6.17
N ILE A 94 -2.34 -11.43 -5.74
CA ILE A 94 -3.05 -10.59 -4.77
C ILE A 94 -2.36 -10.64 -3.41
N GLU A 95 -1.94 -11.83 -2.94
CA GLU A 95 -1.20 -11.99 -1.68
C GLU A 95 0.08 -11.14 -1.67
N ARG A 96 0.91 -11.29 -2.70
CA ARG A 96 2.14 -10.47 -2.84
C ARG A 96 1.87 -8.97 -2.89
N PHE A 97 0.84 -8.55 -3.64
CA PHE A 97 0.45 -7.15 -3.72
C PHE A 97 -0.02 -6.61 -2.36
N TRP A 98 -0.82 -7.41 -1.64
CA TRP A 98 -1.30 -7.06 -0.30
C TRP A 98 -0.13 -6.91 0.68
N GLU A 99 0.79 -7.88 0.75
CA GLU A 99 1.97 -7.85 1.62
C GLU A 99 2.84 -6.62 1.31
N GLN A 100 3.14 -6.37 0.04
CA GLN A 100 3.95 -5.23 -0.39
C GLN A 100 3.27 -3.89 -0.05
N SER A 101 1.96 -3.79 -0.26
CA SER A 101 1.19 -2.59 0.06
C SER A 101 1.15 -2.34 1.56
N LEU A 102 0.91 -3.38 2.36
CA LEU A 102 0.89 -3.27 3.82
C LEU A 102 2.27 -2.87 4.36
N MET A 103 3.34 -3.48 3.85
CA MET A 103 4.71 -3.11 4.21
C MET A 103 4.99 -1.64 3.90
N THR A 104 4.61 -1.16 2.72
CA THR A 104 4.77 0.25 2.31
C THR A 104 4.02 1.19 3.25
N VAL A 105 2.77 0.88 3.59
CA VAL A 105 1.97 1.67 4.55
C VAL A 105 2.62 1.67 5.92
N ALA A 106 3.03 0.51 6.43
CA ALA A 106 3.65 0.38 7.75
C ALA A 106 4.97 1.17 7.85
N LEU A 107 5.84 1.06 6.84
CA LEU A 107 7.08 1.84 6.74
C LEU A 107 6.78 3.35 6.69
N GLY A 108 5.80 3.77 5.89
CA GLY A 108 5.40 5.16 5.79
C GLY A 108 4.83 5.73 7.10
N VAL A 109 4.06 4.95 7.84
CA VAL A 109 3.59 5.33 9.19
C VAL A 109 4.78 5.47 10.13
N LYS A 110 5.66 4.45 10.18
CA LYS A 110 6.81 4.46 11.08
C LYS A 110 7.78 5.60 10.79
N THR A 111 8.06 5.87 9.52
CA THR A 111 8.90 7.01 9.12
C THR A 111 8.31 8.34 9.60
N ARG A 112 6.99 8.53 9.45
CA ARG A 112 6.32 9.75 9.93
C ARG A 112 6.36 9.88 11.46
N GLU A 113 6.22 8.78 12.21
CA GLU A 113 6.36 8.77 13.66
C GLU A 113 7.77 9.20 14.08
N ILE A 114 8.79 8.61 13.45
CA ILE A 114 10.19 8.93 13.70
C ILE A 114 10.44 10.41 13.39
N SER A 115 10.07 10.88 12.20
CA SER A 115 10.29 12.27 11.77
C SER A 115 9.63 13.28 12.72
N LYS A 116 8.45 12.97 13.26
CA LYS A 116 7.76 13.84 14.23
C LYS A 116 8.42 13.88 15.60
N SER A 117 9.05 12.79 16.01
CA SER A 117 9.76 12.69 17.30
C SER A 117 11.22 13.13 17.23
N LEU A 118 11.73 13.43 16.03
CA LEU A 118 13.11 13.70 15.77
C LEU A 118 13.43 15.14 16.20
N ASP A 119 14.20 15.27 17.27
CA ASP A 119 14.80 16.51 17.71
C ASP A 119 16.32 16.35 17.69
N ILE A 120 17.00 17.07 16.79
CA ILE A 120 18.45 17.01 16.67
C ILE A 120 19.02 18.24 17.34
N ARG A 121 19.78 18.01 18.40
CA ARG A 121 20.37 19.08 19.16
C ARG A 121 21.52 19.75 18.39
N GLU A 122 21.75 21.02 18.69
CA GLU A 122 22.78 21.82 18.04
C GLU A 122 24.20 21.24 18.22
N ASP A 123 24.48 20.64 19.38
CA ASP A 123 25.77 20.01 19.63
C ASP A 123 25.99 18.74 18.79
N GLU A 124 24.94 18.04 18.39
CA GLU A 124 24.99 16.91 17.46
C GLU A 124 25.26 17.37 16.03
N LEU A 125 24.62 18.48 15.60
CA LEU A 125 24.89 19.09 14.30
C LEU A 125 26.33 19.59 14.18
N LYS A 126 26.87 20.21 15.23
CA LYS A 126 28.28 20.63 15.27
C LYS A 126 29.24 19.46 15.18
N ARG A 127 28.99 18.38 15.94
CA ARG A 127 29.80 17.16 15.83
C ARG A 127 29.76 16.55 14.42
N PHE A 128 28.61 16.58 13.79
CA PHE A 128 28.46 16.11 12.40
C PHE A 128 29.29 16.96 11.45
N TYR A 129 29.24 18.26 11.59
CA TYR A 129 30.08 19.20 10.81
C TYR A 129 31.58 18.96 11.04
N ASP A 130 32.01 18.83 12.30
CA ASP A 130 33.43 18.61 12.65
C ASP A 130 33.97 17.32 12.00
N ASN A 131 33.15 16.28 11.96
CA ASN A 131 33.50 15.04 11.25
C ASN A 131 33.63 15.27 9.74
N MET A 132 32.72 16.01 9.11
CA MET A 132 32.78 16.36 7.69
C MET A 132 34.06 17.14 7.35
N VAL A 133 34.46 18.07 8.22
CA VAL A 133 35.72 18.84 8.05
C VAL A 133 36.91 17.92 8.21
N LYS A 134 36.94 17.06 9.22
CA LYS A 134 38.01 16.11 9.50
C LYS A 134 38.22 15.10 8.35
N GLU A 135 37.12 14.67 7.72
CA GLU A 135 37.13 13.75 6.57
C GLU A 135 37.38 14.47 5.24
N GLY A 136 37.55 15.79 5.26
CA GLY A 136 37.78 16.58 4.04
C GLY A 136 36.57 16.72 3.12
N ILE A 137 35.36 16.42 3.61
CA ILE A 137 34.11 16.48 2.83
C ILE A 137 33.72 17.95 2.58
N THR A 138 34.01 18.85 3.52
CA THR A 138 33.74 20.27 3.37
C THR A 138 34.84 21.15 3.95
N THR A 139 35.07 22.30 3.30
CA THR A 139 35.94 23.40 3.77
C THR A 139 35.15 24.66 4.04
N LYS A 140 33.81 24.65 3.82
CA LYS A 140 32.91 25.79 4.05
C LYS A 140 32.64 25.98 5.53
N SER A 141 32.23 27.19 5.92
CA SER A 141 31.84 27.45 7.30
C SER A 141 30.60 26.68 7.73
N TYR A 142 30.44 26.43 9.03
CA TYR A 142 29.26 25.77 9.57
C TYR A 142 27.95 26.44 9.15
N GLN A 143 27.92 27.79 9.15
CA GLN A 143 26.72 28.56 8.76
C GLN A 143 26.35 28.35 7.29
N ASP A 144 27.34 28.26 6.39
CA ASP A 144 27.10 28.09 4.97
C ASP A 144 26.53 26.72 4.62
N VAL A 145 26.84 25.70 5.42
CA VAL A 145 26.41 24.31 5.18
C VAL A 145 25.34 23.84 6.15
N TYR A 146 24.88 24.69 7.08
CA TYR A 146 23.92 24.33 8.13
C TYR A 146 22.64 23.65 7.60
N PRO A 147 21.94 24.14 6.55
CA PRO A 147 20.76 23.49 6.03
C PRO A 147 21.05 22.07 5.51
N GLN A 148 22.20 21.90 4.85
CA GLN A 148 22.64 20.62 4.33
C GLN A 148 22.97 19.64 5.46
N ILE A 149 23.73 20.09 6.47
CA ILE A 149 24.11 19.30 7.65
C ILE A 149 22.84 18.83 8.39
N LYS A 150 21.91 19.76 8.62
CA LYS A 150 20.64 19.45 9.30
C LYS A 150 19.86 18.38 8.54
N TRP A 151 19.75 18.52 7.23
CA TRP A 151 19.05 17.52 6.39
C TRP A 151 19.76 16.16 6.42
N GLN A 152 21.08 16.12 6.30
CA GLN A 152 21.86 14.87 6.33
C GLN A 152 21.78 14.20 7.71
N ALA A 153 21.92 14.97 8.79
CA ALA A 153 21.78 14.46 10.14
C ALA A 153 20.38 13.89 10.41
N GLN A 154 19.33 14.56 9.91
CA GLN A 154 17.96 14.04 9.99
C GLN A 154 17.83 12.71 9.26
N LYS A 155 18.33 12.61 8.04
CA LYS A 155 18.28 11.36 7.26
C LYS A 155 19.05 10.22 7.90
N GLN A 156 20.22 10.50 8.44
CA GLN A 156 21.02 9.50 9.14
C GLN A 156 20.31 9.02 10.43
N MET A 157 19.72 9.93 11.18
CA MET A 157 18.97 9.59 12.40
C MET A 157 17.71 8.79 12.08
N GLU A 158 16.93 9.20 11.08
CA GLU A 158 15.77 8.44 10.58
C GLU A 158 16.16 7.01 10.21
N SER A 159 17.23 6.84 9.43
CA SER A 159 17.72 5.52 9.01
C SER A 159 18.13 4.66 10.21
N ARG A 160 18.82 5.26 11.19
CA ARG A 160 19.22 4.56 12.41
C ARG A 160 18.02 4.09 13.22
N LEU A 161 17.05 4.96 13.46
CA LEU A 161 15.84 4.64 14.23
C LEU A 161 14.95 3.61 13.53
N LEU A 162 14.85 3.67 12.20
CA LEU A 162 14.22 2.60 11.42
C LEU A 162 14.95 1.27 11.58
N GLY A 163 16.27 1.28 11.54
CA GLY A 163 17.09 0.09 11.77
C GLY A 163 16.91 -0.50 13.17
N GLU A 164 16.82 0.34 14.20
CA GLU A 164 16.54 -0.07 15.59
C GLU A 164 15.14 -0.68 15.71
N TRP A 165 14.13 -0.06 15.11
CA TRP A 165 12.79 -0.63 15.06
C TRP A 165 12.76 -2.00 14.39
N MET A 166 13.42 -2.16 13.22
CA MET A 166 13.53 -3.45 12.54
C MET A 166 14.24 -4.52 13.38
N LYS A 167 15.29 -4.14 14.13
CA LYS A 167 15.97 -5.04 15.08
C LYS A 167 15.02 -5.47 16.19
N GLY A 168 14.19 -4.55 16.72
CA GLY A 168 13.17 -4.87 17.72
C GLY A 168 12.16 -5.90 17.19
N LEU A 169 11.58 -5.64 16.01
CA LEU A 169 10.65 -6.59 15.38
C LEU A 169 11.28 -7.99 15.19
N ARG A 170 12.55 -8.03 14.82
CA ARG A 170 13.25 -9.30 14.62
C ARG A 170 13.53 -10.03 15.94
N ALA A 171 13.80 -9.29 17.03
CA ALA A 171 14.03 -9.85 18.34
C ALA A 171 12.78 -10.52 18.93
N ASP A 172 11.61 -9.95 18.66
CA ASP A 172 10.32 -10.46 19.13
C ASP A 172 9.78 -11.61 18.27
N ALA A 173 10.35 -11.83 17.09
CA ALA A 173 9.89 -12.85 16.14
C ALA A 173 10.57 -14.20 16.37
N LYS A 174 9.79 -15.29 16.25
CA LYS A 174 10.34 -16.64 16.14
C LYS A 174 10.71 -16.89 14.68
N VAL A 175 11.99 -16.80 14.35
CA VAL A 175 12.51 -17.02 13.00
C VAL A 175 13.23 -18.37 12.95
N SER A 176 12.80 -19.26 12.05
CA SER A 176 13.50 -20.50 11.74
C SER A 176 13.64 -20.64 10.23
N PHE A 177 14.76 -21.17 9.77
CA PHE A 177 15.00 -21.42 8.35
C PHE A 177 15.93 -22.63 8.17
N ASP A 178 15.75 -23.36 7.09
CA ASP A 178 16.62 -24.46 6.72
C ASP A 178 17.74 -23.94 5.80
N LYS A 179 18.98 -23.96 6.31
CA LYS A 179 20.14 -23.47 5.56
C LYS A 179 20.50 -24.34 4.36
N GLU A 180 20.21 -25.66 4.43
CA GLU A 180 20.56 -26.58 3.35
C GLU A 180 19.63 -26.35 2.13
N LEU A 181 18.34 -26.13 2.38
CA LEU A 181 17.37 -25.80 1.31
C LEU A 181 17.57 -24.41 0.71
N LEU A 182 18.34 -23.52 1.35
CA LEU A 182 18.62 -22.18 0.85
C LEU A 182 19.94 -22.07 0.07
N LYS A 183 20.71 -23.15 0.00
CA LYS A 183 21.91 -23.19 -0.87
C LYS A 183 21.42 -23.26 -2.32
N ALA A 184 21.90 -22.32 -3.15
CA ALA A 184 21.68 -22.38 -4.59
C ALA A 184 22.38 -23.65 -5.15
N GLU A 185 21.67 -24.38 -6.02
CA GLU A 185 22.24 -25.49 -6.79
C GLU A 185 23.28 -24.95 -7.80
#